data_73bfaf74cfca54c85f88d9f94c2a38e8
#
_entry.id   73bfaf74cfca54c85f88d9f94c2a38e8
#
_cell.length_a   1.000
_cell.length_b   1.000
_cell.length_c   1.000
_cell.angle_alpha   90.00
_cell.angle_beta   90.00
_cell.angle_gamma   90.00
#
_symmetry.space_group_name_H-M   'P 1'
#
loop_
_entity.id
_entity.type
_entity.pdbx_description
1 polymer ?
#
loop_
_entity_poly.entity_id
_entity_poly.type
_entity_poly.pdbx_seq_one_letter_code
_entity_poly.pdbx_strand_id
1 'polypeptide(L)'
;MKKLFCVAISVLLLMTVLTACGSSKGASLDKIQKAGKLTIATSPDFPPFESLDGNGKVTGIEIDLLEKICQELGVTLDIQQMDFDAVLPGVQAGKFDMGVSGISVTEKRQKNVLFTDPYCLAAQAIVVVEGSPIASKADLEGKAVSVQTGTTAESFCNENGYKVSSFQANNDAQSALVQGKVDAWVIDDLTAADMVKAYNAENDTKLVVLAEPMTTEPYALAMAFGSEDTVKKVNEILSKLLSDGTIAAIFEKYEAPFTSPKN
;
A
#
# COMPACT_ATOMS: atom_id res chain seq x y z
N MET A 1 47.10 42.70 23.49
CA MET A 1 46.46 41.52 24.09
C MET A 1 44.97 41.38 23.78
N LYS A 2 44.17 42.45 23.66
CA LYS A 2 42.70 42.36 23.36
C LYS A 2 42.35 41.90 21.93
N LYS A 3 43.24 42.09 20.92
CA LYS A 3 42.98 41.68 19.52
C LYS A 3 43.27 40.21 19.22
N LEU A 4 44.13 39.54 20.02
CA LEU A 4 44.38 38.10 19.87
C LEU A 4 43.25 37.22 20.48
N PHE A 5 42.54 37.76 21.45
CA PHE A 5 41.45 37.02 22.11
C PHE A 5 40.17 36.90 21.25
N CYS A 6 39.93 37.90 20.37
CA CYS A 6 38.78 37.87 19.46
C CYS A 6 38.95 36.88 18.31
N VAL A 7 40.19 36.64 17.85
CA VAL A 7 40.50 35.70 16.76
C VAL A 7 40.37 34.25 17.23
N ALA A 8 40.74 33.94 18.48
CA ALA A 8 40.65 32.61 19.06
C ALA A 8 39.17 32.15 19.25
N ILE A 9 38.27 33.10 19.61
CA ILE A 9 36.81 32.81 19.79
C ILE A 9 36.12 32.59 18.41
N SER A 10 36.54 33.33 17.39
CA SER A 10 35.98 33.17 16.03
C SER A 10 36.38 31.83 15.36
N VAL A 11 37.53 31.28 15.67
CA VAL A 11 37.98 29.97 15.15
C VAL A 11 37.28 28.81 15.90
N LEU A 12 36.95 29.00 17.19
CA LEU A 12 36.24 27.97 17.95
C LEU A 12 34.75 27.85 17.57
N LEU A 13 34.13 28.95 17.04
CA LEU A 13 32.74 28.91 16.56
C LEU A 13 32.58 28.32 15.15
N LEU A 14 33.67 28.20 14.38
CA LEU A 14 33.66 27.64 13.02
C LEU A 14 33.81 26.11 12.99
N MET A 15 34.16 25.46 14.09
CA MET A 15 34.33 24.00 14.16
C MET A 15 33.10 23.22 14.63
N THR A 16 31.97 23.89 14.89
CA THR A 16 30.72 23.22 15.34
C THR A 16 29.68 23.04 14.25
N VAL A 17 29.98 23.26 12.96
CA VAL A 17 28.99 23.21 11.87
C VAL A 17 29.23 22.04 10.89
N LEU A 18 30.00 21.04 11.24
CA LEU A 18 30.31 19.91 10.32
C LEU A 18 29.88 18.54 10.86
N THR A 19 28.77 18.47 11.60
CA THR A 19 28.07 17.19 11.84
C THR A 19 26.58 17.32 11.54
N ALA A 20 26.22 17.96 10.42
CA ALA A 20 25.00 17.62 9.72
C ALA A 20 25.27 16.32 8.97
N CYS A 21 25.52 15.21 9.67
CA CYS A 21 25.22 13.90 9.12
C CYS A 21 23.75 13.95 8.75
N GLY A 22 23.48 13.96 7.42
CA GLY A 22 22.12 13.78 6.94
C GLY A 22 21.57 12.53 7.60
N SER A 23 20.71 12.69 8.63
CA SER A 23 20.00 11.56 9.20
C SER A 23 19.22 10.96 8.05
N SER A 24 19.58 9.74 7.65
CA SER A 24 18.78 8.97 6.71
C SER A 24 17.33 8.99 7.24
N LYS A 25 16.38 9.34 6.40
CA LYS A 25 14.96 9.38 6.80
C LYS A 25 14.44 7.98 7.13
N GLY A 26 15.19 6.93 6.75
CA GLY A 26 14.82 5.54 6.91
C GLY A 26 14.84 5.06 8.36
N ALA A 27 14.01 4.08 8.63
CA ALA A 27 13.94 3.36 9.88
C ALA A 27 14.90 2.17 9.84
N SER A 28 16.09 2.29 10.45
CA SER A 28 17.02 1.16 10.61
C SER A 28 16.41 0.11 11.55
N LEU A 29 16.79 -1.14 11.33
CA LEU A 29 16.35 -2.27 12.16
C LEU A 29 16.66 -2.02 13.66
N ASP A 30 17.86 -1.52 13.97
CA ASP A 30 18.26 -1.18 15.35
C ASP A 30 17.34 -0.11 15.98
N LYS A 31 16.92 0.89 15.20
CA LYS A 31 15.98 1.92 15.67
C LYS A 31 14.60 1.33 15.98
N ILE A 32 14.07 0.48 15.11
CA ILE A 32 12.78 -0.22 15.29
C ILE A 32 12.85 -1.11 16.54
N GLN A 33 13.91 -1.92 16.68
CA GLN A 33 14.08 -2.82 17.82
C GLN A 33 14.25 -2.08 19.14
N LYS A 34 15.00 -0.97 19.16
CA LYS A 34 15.13 -0.11 20.37
C LYS A 34 13.82 0.59 20.73
N ALA A 35 13.00 0.96 19.75
CA ALA A 35 11.67 1.52 19.99
C ALA A 35 10.67 0.45 20.50
N GLY A 36 10.95 -0.84 20.28
CA GLY A 36 10.08 -1.96 20.63
C GLY A 36 8.80 -2.02 19.79
N LYS A 37 8.72 -1.26 18.71
CA LYS A 37 7.55 -1.21 17.83
C LYS A 37 7.92 -0.91 16.39
N LEU A 38 7.12 -1.44 15.46
CA LEU A 38 7.09 -1.11 14.04
C LEU A 38 5.86 -0.24 13.76
N THR A 39 6.06 1.02 13.38
CA THR A 39 4.96 1.95 13.08
C THR A 39 4.68 1.92 11.58
N ILE A 40 3.47 1.50 11.21
CA ILE A 40 3.07 1.41 9.79
C ILE A 40 1.99 2.43 9.43
N ALA A 41 1.93 2.81 8.15
CA ALA A 41 0.88 3.60 7.53
C ALA A 41 0.03 2.72 6.61
N THR A 42 -1.31 2.81 6.72
CA THR A 42 -2.25 2.03 5.90
C THR A 42 -3.56 2.80 5.65
N SER A 43 -4.26 2.45 4.56
CA SER A 43 -5.61 2.92 4.23
C SER A 43 -6.59 1.74 4.37
N PRO A 44 -7.33 1.63 5.52
CA PRO A 44 -8.09 0.42 5.84
C PRO A 44 -9.48 0.39 5.15
N ASP A 45 -9.51 0.56 3.85
CA ASP A 45 -10.68 0.49 2.97
C ASP A 45 -10.44 -0.46 1.77
N PHE A 46 -9.55 -1.45 1.96
CA PHE A 46 -9.06 -2.34 0.91
C PHE A 46 -9.12 -3.83 1.34
N PRO A 47 -10.34 -4.37 1.65
CA PRO A 47 -10.49 -5.78 1.99
C PRO A 47 -10.13 -6.68 0.80
N PRO A 48 -9.59 -7.89 1.01
CA PRO A 48 -9.32 -8.53 2.30
C PRO A 48 -7.95 -8.17 2.89
N PHE A 49 -7.19 -7.24 2.29
CA PHE A 49 -5.83 -6.87 2.72
C PHE A 49 -5.85 -6.07 4.03
N GLU A 50 -6.61 -4.98 4.08
CA GLU A 50 -6.87 -4.20 5.30
C GLU A 50 -8.25 -3.56 5.27
N SER A 51 -8.96 -3.69 6.38
CA SER A 51 -10.27 -3.09 6.59
C SER A 51 -10.54 -2.89 8.08
N LEU A 52 -11.57 -2.13 8.40
CA LEU A 52 -12.03 -1.97 9.77
C LEU A 52 -13.02 -3.08 10.11
N ASP A 53 -12.80 -3.77 11.23
CA ASP A 53 -13.80 -4.69 11.79
C ASP A 53 -14.98 -3.92 12.43
N GLY A 54 -15.99 -4.65 12.90
CA GLY A 54 -17.16 -4.07 13.55
C GLY A 54 -16.87 -3.24 14.82
N ASN A 55 -15.65 -3.29 15.36
CA ASN A 55 -15.18 -2.52 16.51
C ASN A 55 -14.25 -1.36 16.11
N GLY A 56 -14.01 -1.16 14.82
CA GLY A 56 -13.11 -0.15 14.30
C GLY A 56 -11.61 -0.51 14.38
N LYS A 57 -11.28 -1.78 14.65
CA LYS A 57 -9.90 -2.28 14.60
C LYS A 57 -9.52 -2.61 13.16
N VAL A 58 -8.31 -2.23 12.75
CA VAL A 58 -7.76 -2.64 11.45
C VAL A 58 -7.44 -4.14 11.48
N THR A 59 -7.91 -4.88 10.48
CA THR A 59 -7.73 -6.31 10.29
C THR A 59 -7.53 -6.62 8.81
N GLY A 60 -7.03 -7.79 8.46
CA GLY A 60 -6.85 -8.23 7.08
C GLY A 60 -5.56 -9.03 6.87
N ILE A 61 -5.35 -9.44 5.62
CA ILE A 61 -4.21 -10.26 5.21
C ILE A 61 -2.90 -9.58 5.57
N GLU A 62 -2.73 -8.30 5.24
CA GLU A 62 -1.50 -7.57 5.52
C GLU A 62 -1.27 -7.35 7.01
N ILE A 63 -2.34 -7.16 7.79
CA ILE A 63 -2.22 -7.02 9.23
C ILE A 63 -1.74 -8.32 9.87
N ASP A 64 -2.30 -9.47 9.50
CA ASP A 64 -1.85 -10.78 9.97
C ASP A 64 -0.39 -11.06 9.54
N LEU A 65 -0.02 -10.70 8.31
CA LEU A 65 1.35 -10.82 7.82
C LEU A 65 2.32 -9.97 8.64
N LEU A 66 1.94 -8.71 8.94
CA LEU A 66 2.74 -7.81 9.77
C LEU A 66 2.87 -8.28 11.22
N GLU A 67 1.83 -8.88 11.79
CA GLU A 67 1.89 -9.49 13.12
C GLU A 67 2.95 -10.61 13.15
N LYS A 68 3.05 -11.44 12.07
CA LYS A 68 4.12 -12.46 11.95
C LYS A 68 5.50 -11.81 11.81
N ILE A 69 5.63 -10.77 11.00
CA ILE A 69 6.89 -10.03 10.84
C ILE A 69 7.31 -9.41 12.17
N CYS A 70 6.40 -8.74 12.89
CA CYS A 70 6.67 -8.15 14.20
C CYS A 70 7.09 -9.19 15.24
N GLN A 71 6.46 -10.37 15.24
CA GLN A 71 6.84 -11.49 16.10
C GLN A 71 8.28 -11.93 15.84
N GLU A 72 8.70 -12.09 14.59
CA GLU A 72 10.08 -12.47 14.21
C GLU A 72 11.10 -11.36 14.52
N LEU A 73 10.69 -10.08 14.48
CA LEU A 73 11.52 -8.92 14.84
C LEU A 73 11.60 -8.67 16.35
N GLY A 74 10.71 -9.26 17.15
CA GLY A 74 10.63 -9.06 18.60
C GLY A 74 10.07 -7.68 18.97
N VAL A 75 9.13 -7.14 18.17
CA VAL A 75 8.51 -5.81 18.36
C VAL A 75 6.98 -5.89 18.31
N THR A 76 6.29 -4.82 18.69
CA THR A 76 4.83 -4.69 18.54
C THR A 76 4.47 -3.93 17.27
N LEU A 77 3.27 -4.17 16.74
CA LEU A 77 2.73 -3.45 15.59
C LEU A 77 2.00 -2.18 16.07
N ASP A 78 2.32 -1.02 15.45
CA ASP A 78 1.67 0.27 15.69
C ASP A 78 1.09 0.78 14.36
N ILE A 79 -0.26 0.80 14.24
CA ILE A 79 -0.96 1.06 12.98
C ILE A 79 -1.45 2.50 12.95
N GLN A 80 -1.07 3.24 11.89
CA GLN A 80 -1.52 4.60 11.62
C GLN A 80 -2.38 4.62 10.35
N GLN A 81 -3.65 5.00 10.52
CA GLN A 81 -4.64 5.03 9.44
C GLN A 81 -4.59 6.36 8.70
N MET A 82 -4.70 6.34 7.38
CA MET A 82 -4.75 7.54 6.54
C MET A 82 -5.31 7.22 5.15
N ASP A 83 -5.51 8.24 4.32
CA ASP A 83 -5.86 8.06 2.92
C ASP A 83 -4.69 7.42 2.15
N PHE A 84 -4.99 6.59 1.14
CA PHE A 84 -3.99 5.83 0.40
C PHE A 84 -2.89 6.70 -0.23
N ASP A 85 -3.27 7.83 -0.83
CA ASP A 85 -2.35 8.77 -1.47
C ASP A 85 -1.38 9.45 -0.50
N ALA A 86 -1.66 9.42 0.82
CA ALA A 86 -0.80 9.94 1.87
C ALA A 86 0.21 8.89 2.41
N VAL A 87 -0.01 7.59 2.18
CA VAL A 87 0.82 6.51 2.73
C VAL A 87 2.28 6.63 2.28
N LEU A 88 2.54 6.56 0.97
CA LEU A 88 3.91 6.61 0.44
C LEU A 88 4.63 7.95 0.71
N PRO A 89 3.99 9.13 0.57
CA PRO A 89 4.57 10.39 1.00
C PRO A 89 4.95 10.43 2.48
N GLY A 90 4.12 9.84 3.35
CA GLY A 90 4.40 9.72 4.78
C GLY A 90 5.63 8.86 5.09
N VAL A 91 5.75 7.71 4.41
CA VAL A 91 6.91 6.81 4.47
C VAL A 91 8.17 7.52 3.96
N GLN A 92 8.10 8.12 2.76
CA GLN A 92 9.21 8.86 2.16
C GLN A 92 9.73 9.99 3.06
N ALA A 93 8.84 10.62 3.81
CA ALA A 93 9.19 11.66 4.78
C ALA A 93 9.80 11.10 6.08
N GLY A 94 9.79 9.77 6.29
CA GLY A 94 10.26 9.11 7.51
C GLY A 94 9.34 9.30 8.71
N LYS A 95 8.05 9.57 8.48
CA LYS A 95 7.03 9.66 9.53
C LYS A 95 6.62 8.29 10.05
N PHE A 96 6.68 7.28 9.20
CA PHE A 96 6.34 5.89 9.47
C PHE A 96 7.52 5.01 9.06
N ASP A 97 7.67 3.87 9.73
CA ASP A 97 8.73 2.92 9.44
C ASP A 97 8.42 2.15 8.15
N MET A 98 7.12 1.89 7.88
CA MET A 98 6.69 1.10 6.72
C MET A 98 5.32 1.57 6.22
N GLY A 99 5.11 1.49 4.90
CA GLY A 99 3.82 1.66 4.22
C GLY A 99 3.28 0.29 3.79
N VAL A 100 2.01 0.05 4.11
CA VAL A 100 1.34 -1.23 3.90
C VAL A 100 -0.11 -0.95 3.52
N SER A 101 -0.49 -1.22 2.28
CA SER A 101 -1.84 -0.94 1.79
C SER A 101 -2.03 -1.50 0.37
N GLY A 102 -1.82 -2.80 0.17
CA GLY A 102 -1.87 -3.41 -1.15
C GLY A 102 -0.97 -2.67 -2.17
N ILE A 103 0.26 -2.31 -1.76
CA ILE A 103 1.07 -1.38 -2.55
C ILE A 103 1.79 -2.10 -3.69
N SER A 104 1.34 -1.87 -4.92
CA SER A 104 2.00 -2.37 -6.13
C SER A 104 3.40 -1.77 -6.31
N VAL A 105 4.39 -2.61 -6.61
CA VAL A 105 5.74 -2.17 -6.98
C VAL A 105 5.71 -1.59 -8.39
N THR A 106 6.09 -0.33 -8.53
CA THR A 106 6.22 0.34 -9.83
C THR A 106 7.54 1.10 -9.91
N GLU A 107 8.08 1.28 -11.13
CA GLU A 107 9.28 2.09 -11.33
C GLU A 107 9.15 3.53 -10.78
N LYS A 108 7.96 4.11 -10.88
CA LYS A 108 7.67 5.45 -10.36
C LYS A 108 7.79 5.49 -8.84
N ARG A 109 7.24 4.48 -8.14
CA ARG A 109 7.30 4.37 -6.67
C ARG A 109 8.69 4.03 -6.17
N GLN A 110 9.42 3.13 -6.87
CA GLN A 110 10.81 2.74 -6.54
C GLN A 110 11.81 3.90 -6.61
N LYS A 111 11.51 4.98 -7.33
CA LYS A 111 12.33 6.21 -7.33
C LYS A 111 12.22 7.00 -6.01
N ASN A 112 11.23 6.72 -5.17
CA ASN A 112 10.91 7.49 -3.98
C ASN A 112 11.00 6.70 -2.68
N VAL A 113 10.86 5.37 -2.75
CA VAL A 113 10.88 4.45 -1.60
C VAL A 113 11.58 3.16 -1.97
N LEU A 114 12.02 2.42 -0.94
CA LEU A 114 12.44 1.03 -1.05
C LEU A 114 11.23 0.12 -0.96
N PHE A 115 11.31 -1.04 -1.59
CA PHE A 115 10.34 -2.11 -1.43
C PHE A 115 11.01 -3.37 -0.91
N THR A 116 10.27 -4.16 -0.14
CA THR A 116 10.63 -5.55 0.13
C THR A 116 10.50 -6.39 -1.14
N ASP A 117 10.90 -7.66 -1.08
CA ASP A 117 10.46 -8.66 -2.04
C ASP A 117 8.93 -8.73 -2.02
N PRO A 118 8.27 -8.98 -3.16
CA PRO A 118 6.81 -9.14 -3.20
C PRO A 118 6.35 -10.32 -2.36
N TYR A 119 5.20 -10.18 -1.70
CA TYR A 119 4.58 -11.27 -0.93
C TYR A 119 3.41 -11.94 -1.67
N CYS A 120 2.77 -11.26 -2.66
CA CYS A 120 1.77 -11.84 -3.56
C CYS A 120 1.73 -11.11 -4.90
N LEU A 121 0.99 -11.67 -5.86
CA LEU A 121 0.59 -11.01 -7.11
C LEU A 121 -0.90 -10.70 -7.07
N ALA A 122 -1.28 -9.52 -7.54
CA ALA A 122 -2.62 -9.03 -7.77
C ALA A 122 -2.77 -8.54 -9.22
N ALA A 123 -3.95 -8.11 -9.61
CA ALA A 123 -4.22 -7.57 -10.94
C ALA A 123 -5.30 -6.48 -10.87
N GLN A 124 -5.28 -5.52 -11.80
CA GLN A 124 -6.40 -4.59 -11.95
C GLN A 124 -7.60 -5.29 -12.58
N ALA A 125 -8.78 -5.02 -12.06
CA ALA A 125 -10.06 -5.53 -12.54
C ALA A 125 -11.03 -4.39 -12.88
N ILE A 126 -12.04 -4.70 -13.66
CA ILE A 126 -13.14 -3.81 -14.00
C ILE A 126 -14.40 -4.30 -13.28
N VAL A 127 -15.05 -3.41 -12.55
CA VAL A 127 -16.35 -3.65 -11.93
C VAL A 127 -17.41 -2.84 -12.66
N VAL A 128 -18.52 -3.48 -12.98
CA VAL A 128 -19.67 -2.86 -13.65
C VAL A 128 -20.98 -3.23 -12.95
N VAL A 129 -22.06 -2.49 -13.22
CA VAL A 129 -23.39 -2.91 -12.83
C VAL A 129 -23.84 -4.06 -13.76
N GLU A 130 -24.54 -5.06 -13.22
CA GLU A 130 -25.09 -6.18 -13.99
C GLU A 130 -25.92 -5.69 -15.17
N GLY A 131 -25.71 -6.28 -16.34
CA GLY A 131 -26.35 -5.84 -17.60
C GLY A 131 -25.64 -4.67 -18.29
N SER A 132 -24.50 -4.18 -17.78
CA SER A 132 -23.67 -3.21 -18.49
C SER A 132 -23.23 -3.74 -19.84
N PRO A 133 -23.13 -2.90 -20.89
CA PRO A 133 -22.57 -3.28 -22.17
C PRO A 133 -21.03 -3.41 -22.16
N ILE A 134 -20.35 -3.02 -21.08
CA ILE A 134 -18.91 -3.14 -20.91
C ILE A 134 -18.60 -4.59 -20.53
N ALA A 135 -17.86 -5.30 -21.37
CA ALA A 135 -17.47 -6.70 -21.17
C ALA A 135 -15.96 -6.90 -21.11
N SER A 136 -15.17 -5.90 -21.51
CA SER A 136 -13.71 -5.95 -21.57
C SER A 136 -13.07 -4.58 -21.37
N LYS A 137 -11.75 -4.57 -21.25
CA LYS A 137 -10.95 -3.32 -21.23
C LYS A 137 -11.14 -2.46 -22.48
N ALA A 138 -11.36 -3.07 -23.65
CA ALA A 138 -11.54 -2.33 -24.90
C ALA A 138 -12.82 -1.49 -24.89
N ASP A 139 -13.84 -1.89 -24.12
CA ASP A 139 -15.12 -1.18 -24.04
C ASP A 139 -15.04 0.07 -23.15
N LEU A 140 -13.92 0.30 -22.44
CA LEU A 140 -13.72 1.47 -21.60
C LEU A 140 -13.36 2.75 -22.38
N GLU A 141 -13.06 2.67 -23.68
CA GLU A 141 -12.78 3.85 -24.50
C GLU A 141 -13.94 4.84 -24.44
N GLY A 142 -13.63 6.10 -24.05
CA GLY A 142 -14.62 7.17 -23.94
C GLY A 142 -15.57 7.05 -22.76
N LYS A 143 -15.47 6.00 -21.93
CA LYS A 143 -16.28 5.79 -20.72
C LYS A 143 -15.78 6.56 -19.52
N ALA A 144 -16.69 6.84 -18.59
CA ALA A 144 -16.37 7.39 -17.30
C ALA A 144 -16.03 6.24 -16.33
N VAL A 145 -14.89 6.35 -15.64
CA VAL A 145 -14.44 5.34 -14.69
C VAL A 145 -14.16 5.97 -13.34
N SER A 146 -14.52 5.28 -12.25
CA SER A 146 -14.10 5.64 -10.89
C SER A 146 -12.87 4.84 -10.47
N VAL A 147 -12.02 5.47 -9.68
CA VAL A 147 -10.79 4.89 -9.12
C VAL A 147 -10.52 5.49 -7.75
N GLN A 148 -9.65 4.85 -6.94
CA GLN A 148 -9.09 5.51 -5.77
C GLN A 148 -7.88 6.38 -6.16
N THR A 149 -7.77 7.54 -5.53
CA THR A 149 -6.68 8.52 -5.75
C THR A 149 -5.31 7.95 -5.39
N GLY A 150 -4.30 8.17 -6.23
CA GLY A 150 -2.91 7.75 -5.99
C GLY A 150 -2.60 6.30 -6.34
N THR A 151 -3.59 5.54 -6.86
CA THR A 151 -3.44 4.12 -7.21
C THR A 151 -2.80 3.89 -8.58
N THR A 152 -2.41 2.65 -8.84
CA THR A 152 -2.03 2.17 -10.18
C THR A 152 -3.23 2.16 -11.12
N ALA A 153 -4.44 1.90 -10.60
CA ALA A 153 -5.69 2.01 -11.35
C ALA A 153 -5.90 3.42 -11.89
N GLU A 154 -5.72 4.46 -11.06
CA GLU A 154 -5.82 5.86 -11.50
C GLU A 154 -4.79 6.17 -12.60
N SER A 155 -3.54 5.78 -12.39
CA SER A 155 -2.45 5.99 -13.36
C SER A 155 -2.76 5.30 -14.68
N PHE A 156 -3.16 4.02 -14.63
CA PHE A 156 -3.52 3.23 -15.80
C PHE A 156 -4.69 3.85 -16.58
N CYS A 157 -5.76 4.24 -15.89
CA CYS A 157 -6.92 4.83 -16.54
C CYS A 157 -6.61 6.19 -17.20
N ASN A 158 -5.79 7.02 -16.55
CA ASN A 158 -5.34 8.29 -17.12
C ASN A 158 -4.44 8.09 -18.34
N GLU A 159 -3.50 7.15 -18.29
CA GLU A 159 -2.58 6.84 -19.41
C GLU A 159 -3.32 6.27 -20.62
N ASN A 160 -4.44 5.58 -20.42
CA ASN A 160 -5.31 5.07 -21.51
C ASN A 160 -6.36 6.08 -21.96
N GLY A 161 -6.39 7.31 -21.42
CA GLY A 161 -7.28 8.38 -21.86
C GLY A 161 -8.74 8.20 -21.46
N TYR A 162 -9.04 7.40 -20.42
CA TYR A 162 -10.41 7.25 -19.91
C TYR A 162 -10.85 8.52 -19.17
N LYS A 163 -12.16 8.73 -18.99
CA LYS A 163 -12.70 9.84 -18.21
C LYS A 163 -12.68 9.48 -16.73
N VAL A 164 -11.57 9.78 -16.05
CA VAL A 164 -11.33 9.37 -14.66
C VAL A 164 -12.03 10.28 -13.67
N SER A 165 -12.72 9.68 -12.70
CA SER A 165 -13.22 10.30 -11.47
C SER A 165 -12.51 9.64 -10.29
N SER A 166 -11.62 10.38 -9.62
CA SER A 166 -10.82 9.89 -8.50
C SER A 166 -11.51 10.19 -7.18
N PHE A 167 -11.49 9.23 -6.25
CA PHE A 167 -12.07 9.32 -4.91
C PHE A 167 -11.02 8.97 -3.86
N GLN A 168 -11.12 9.53 -2.66
CA GLN A 168 -10.20 9.20 -1.58
C GLN A 168 -10.43 7.77 -1.07
N ALA A 169 -11.69 7.36 -0.96
CA ALA A 169 -12.06 6.03 -0.49
C ALA A 169 -12.63 5.14 -1.61
N ASN A 170 -12.33 3.84 -1.57
CA ASN A 170 -12.86 2.84 -2.49
C ASN A 170 -14.40 2.72 -2.41
N ASN A 171 -14.98 2.87 -1.22
CA ASN A 171 -16.44 2.90 -1.04
C ASN A 171 -17.13 4.04 -1.80
N ASP A 172 -16.48 5.20 -1.91
CA ASP A 172 -16.99 6.34 -2.67
C ASP A 172 -16.88 6.08 -4.18
N ALA A 173 -15.78 5.46 -4.63
CA ALA A 173 -15.61 5.04 -6.02
C ALA A 173 -16.66 4.00 -6.43
N GLN A 174 -16.93 2.98 -5.58
CA GLN A 174 -18.00 2.01 -5.76
C GLN A 174 -19.39 2.69 -5.80
N SER A 175 -19.63 3.62 -4.87
CA SER A 175 -20.90 4.35 -4.79
C SER A 175 -21.17 5.19 -6.05
N ALA A 176 -20.13 5.76 -6.67
CA ALA A 176 -20.26 6.49 -7.92
C ALA A 176 -20.73 5.59 -9.08
N LEU A 177 -20.24 4.34 -9.15
CA LEU A 177 -20.70 3.33 -10.10
C LEU A 177 -22.17 2.97 -9.86
N VAL A 178 -22.52 2.63 -8.64
CA VAL A 178 -23.89 2.25 -8.27
C VAL A 178 -24.93 3.35 -8.56
N GLN A 179 -24.52 4.61 -8.37
CA GLN A 179 -25.37 5.79 -8.66
C GLN A 179 -25.41 6.17 -10.14
N GLY A 180 -24.74 5.42 -11.02
CA GLY A 180 -24.68 5.71 -12.46
C GLY A 180 -23.92 6.99 -12.82
N LYS A 181 -23.06 7.51 -11.93
CA LYS A 181 -22.21 8.68 -12.20
C LYS A 181 -21.01 8.33 -13.08
N VAL A 182 -20.62 7.06 -13.07
CA VAL A 182 -19.57 6.48 -13.93
C VAL A 182 -20.07 5.18 -14.55
N ASP A 183 -19.43 4.73 -15.62
CA ASP A 183 -19.79 3.52 -16.35
C ASP A 183 -19.13 2.25 -15.77
N ALA A 184 -17.96 2.40 -15.12
CA ALA A 184 -17.21 1.31 -14.50
C ALA A 184 -16.40 1.83 -13.30
N TRP A 185 -16.01 0.90 -12.44
CA TRP A 185 -15.05 1.11 -11.35
C TRP A 185 -13.83 0.22 -11.58
N VAL A 186 -12.63 0.78 -11.51
CA VAL A 186 -11.36 0.06 -11.70
C VAL A 186 -10.64 -0.02 -10.35
N ILE A 187 -10.34 -1.25 -9.94
CA ILE A 187 -9.73 -1.58 -8.65
C ILE A 187 -9.05 -2.95 -8.76
N ASP A 188 -8.21 -3.31 -7.80
CA ASP A 188 -7.54 -4.61 -7.78
C ASP A 188 -8.53 -5.77 -7.57
N ASP A 189 -8.25 -6.89 -8.22
CA ASP A 189 -9.15 -8.03 -8.40
C ASP A 189 -9.66 -8.68 -7.11
N LEU A 190 -8.78 -8.90 -6.12
CA LEU A 190 -9.16 -9.51 -4.85
C LEU A 190 -10.07 -8.58 -4.04
N THR A 191 -9.77 -7.28 -4.02
CA THR A 191 -10.60 -6.28 -3.35
C THR A 191 -11.92 -6.08 -4.09
N ALA A 192 -11.89 -6.06 -5.43
CA ALA A 192 -13.11 -6.04 -6.24
C ALA A 192 -14.03 -7.21 -5.88
N ALA A 193 -13.48 -8.43 -5.81
CA ALA A 193 -14.26 -9.63 -5.49
C ALA A 193 -14.90 -9.56 -4.11
N ASP A 194 -14.13 -9.13 -3.10
CA ASP A 194 -14.61 -9.02 -1.71
C ASP A 194 -15.69 -7.94 -1.57
N MET A 195 -15.43 -6.72 -2.05
CA MET A 195 -16.36 -5.60 -1.96
C MET A 195 -17.63 -5.85 -2.78
N VAL A 196 -17.54 -6.47 -3.97
CA VAL A 196 -18.70 -6.83 -4.79
C VAL A 196 -19.51 -7.93 -4.12
N LYS A 197 -18.88 -8.95 -3.52
CA LYS A 197 -19.55 -10.01 -2.73
C LYS A 197 -20.35 -9.38 -1.58
N ALA A 198 -19.71 -8.49 -0.80
CA ALA A 198 -20.37 -7.81 0.33
C ALA A 198 -21.53 -6.93 -0.14
N TYR A 199 -21.31 -6.10 -1.17
CA TYR A 199 -22.35 -5.23 -1.72
C TYR A 199 -23.54 -6.04 -2.23
N ASN A 200 -23.31 -7.11 -3.00
CA ASN A 200 -24.35 -7.93 -3.60
C ASN A 200 -25.17 -8.72 -2.57
N ALA A 201 -24.63 -8.97 -1.38
CA ALA A 201 -25.37 -9.64 -0.31
C ALA A 201 -26.52 -8.77 0.24
N GLU A 202 -26.39 -7.45 0.21
CA GLU A 202 -27.29 -6.51 0.86
C GLU A 202 -28.16 -5.68 -0.11
N ASN A 203 -27.88 -5.74 -1.42
CA ASN A 203 -28.51 -4.85 -2.40
C ASN A 203 -29.16 -5.63 -3.56
N ASP A 204 -30.24 -5.09 -4.13
CA ASP A 204 -30.92 -5.66 -5.30
C ASP A 204 -30.16 -5.39 -6.60
N THR A 205 -29.61 -4.18 -6.77
CA THR A 205 -28.70 -3.87 -7.86
C THR A 205 -27.42 -4.67 -7.69
N LYS A 206 -27.03 -5.47 -8.70
CA LYS A 206 -25.85 -6.32 -8.60
C LYS A 206 -24.67 -5.70 -9.33
N LEU A 207 -23.49 -5.86 -8.75
CA LEU A 207 -22.21 -5.54 -9.35
C LEU A 207 -21.55 -6.83 -9.88
N VAL A 208 -20.77 -6.69 -10.93
CA VAL A 208 -20.04 -7.79 -11.59
C VAL A 208 -18.59 -7.39 -11.75
N VAL A 209 -17.67 -8.24 -11.31
CA VAL A 209 -16.25 -8.14 -11.64
C VAL A 209 -16.03 -8.84 -12.98
N LEU A 210 -15.46 -8.15 -13.96
CA LEU A 210 -15.17 -8.77 -15.25
C LEU A 210 -14.02 -9.78 -15.11
N ALA A 211 -14.13 -10.90 -15.83
CA ALA A 211 -13.23 -12.05 -15.67
C ALA A 211 -11.80 -11.82 -16.19
N GLU A 212 -11.60 -10.87 -17.12
CA GLU A 212 -10.29 -10.61 -17.72
C GLU A 212 -9.51 -9.58 -16.86
N PRO A 213 -8.38 -9.97 -16.23
CA PRO A 213 -7.54 -9.02 -15.51
C PRO A 213 -6.83 -8.08 -16.50
N MET A 214 -6.66 -6.81 -16.11
CA MET A 214 -6.04 -5.80 -16.97
C MET A 214 -4.51 -5.74 -16.84
N THR A 215 -3.98 -6.12 -15.69
CA THR A 215 -2.56 -6.02 -15.34
C THR A 215 -2.10 -7.25 -14.54
N THR A 216 -0.82 -7.27 -14.19
CA THR A 216 -0.27 -8.14 -13.12
C THR A 216 0.61 -7.25 -12.25
N GLU A 217 0.32 -7.22 -10.95
CA GLU A 217 0.92 -6.28 -10.02
C GLU A 217 1.52 -7.00 -8.81
N PRO A 218 2.85 -6.95 -8.60
CA PRO A 218 3.46 -7.49 -7.40
C PRO A 218 3.22 -6.54 -6.22
N TYR A 219 2.66 -7.03 -5.11
CA TYR A 219 2.49 -6.30 -3.87
C TYR A 219 3.68 -6.48 -2.94
N ALA A 220 4.17 -5.37 -2.39
CA ALA A 220 5.29 -5.37 -1.47
C ALA A 220 5.15 -4.27 -0.40
N LEU A 221 5.90 -4.42 0.69
CA LEU A 221 5.94 -3.45 1.78
C LEU A 221 6.92 -2.33 1.44
N ALA A 222 6.52 -1.07 1.65
CA ALA A 222 7.31 0.10 1.27
C ALA A 222 8.02 0.72 2.48
N MET A 223 9.28 1.13 2.30
CA MET A 223 10.10 1.77 3.34
C MET A 223 10.85 2.97 2.77
N ALA A 224 11.23 3.93 3.61
CA ALA A 224 12.05 5.06 3.18
C ALA A 224 13.47 4.63 2.81
N PHE A 225 14.13 5.37 1.92
CA PHE A 225 15.58 5.21 1.69
C PHE A 225 16.35 5.39 2.99
N GLY A 226 17.35 4.53 3.21
CA GLY A 226 18.09 4.41 4.46
C GLY A 226 17.55 3.32 5.39
N SER A 227 16.60 2.49 4.93
CA SER A 227 16.05 1.33 5.64
C SER A 227 16.54 0.00 5.05
N GLU A 228 17.65 -0.03 4.33
CA GLU A 228 18.14 -1.20 3.57
C GLU A 228 18.38 -2.43 4.45
N ASP A 229 18.86 -2.23 5.68
CA ASP A 229 19.05 -3.29 6.67
C ASP A 229 17.72 -3.90 7.14
N THR A 230 16.71 -3.06 7.32
CA THR A 230 15.35 -3.49 7.69
C THR A 230 14.67 -4.23 6.53
N VAL A 231 14.75 -3.68 5.30
CA VAL A 231 14.26 -4.35 4.08
C VAL A 231 14.88 -5.74 3.94
N LYS A 232 16.21 -5.85 4.09
CA LYS A 232 16.90 -7.13 4.04
C LYS A 232 16.36 -8.11 5.08
N LYS A 233 16.20 -7.66 6.34
CA LYS A 233 15.68 -8.51 7.41
C LYS A 233 14.23 -8.94 7.17
N VAL A 234 13.39 -8.04 6.70
CA VAL A 234 12.00 -8.34 6.35
C VAL A 234 11.94 -9.33 5.18
N ASN A 235 12.81 -9.21 4.16
CA ASN A 235 12.88 -10.16 3.06
C ASN A 235 13.28 -11.57 3.51
N GLU A 236 14.20 -11.71 4.48
CA GLU A 236 14.51 -13.00 5.09
C GLU A 236 13.28 -13.63 5.74
N ILE A 237 12.48 -12.83 6.46
CA ILE A 237 11.24 -13.27 7.10
C ILE A 237 10.20 -13.63 6.05
N LEU A 238 9.94 -12.77 5.04
CA LEU A 238 9.00 -13.05 3.96
C LEU A 238 9.35 -14.33 3.21
N SER A 239 10.63 -14.54 2.91
CA SER A 239 11.09 -15.78 2.26
C SER A 239 10.80 -17.04 3.09
N LYS A 240 10.95 -16.98 4.42
CA LYS A 240 10.58 -18.04 5.34
C LYS A 240 9.06 -18.28 5.31
N LEU A 241 8.25 -17.22 5.50
CA LEU A 241 6.80 -17.30 5.57
C LEU A 241 6.16 -17.74 4.23
N LEU A 242 6.80 -17.44 3.09
CA LEU A 242 6.41 -17.97 1.78
C LEU A 242 6.73 -19.46 1.66
N SER A 243 7.94 -19.87 2.09
CA SER A 243 8.40 -21.25 1.92
C SER A 243 7.73 -22.24 2.85
N ASP A 244 7.32 -21.82 4.04
CA ASP A 244 6.63 -22.69 5.03
C ASP A 244 5.09 -22.67 4.88
N GLY A 245 4.55 -21.93 3.91
CA GLY A 245 3.13 -21.86 3.62
C GLY A 245 2.33 -20.91 4.51
N THR A 246 2.97 -20.18 5.42
CA THR A 246 2.28 -19.26 6.34
C THR A 246 1.51 -18.17 5.59
N ILE A 247 2.07 -17.58 4.52
CA ILE A 247 1.38 -16.56 3.73
C ILE A 247 0.15 -17.16 3.03
N ALA A 248 0.27 -18.34 2.44
CA ALA A 248 -0.87 -19.01 1.81
C ALA A 248 -1.99 -19.30 2.82
N ALA A 249 -1.64 -19.74 4.04
CA ALA A 249 -2.62 -19.97 5.10
C ALA A 249 -3.30 -18.68 5.59
N ILE A 250 -2.59 -17.53 5.58
CA ILE A 250 -3.21 -16.23 5.86
C ILE A 250 -4.25 -15.89 4.80
N PHE A 251 -3.93 -16.04 3.50
CA PHE A 251 -4.91 -15.81 2.42
C PHE A 251 -6.13 -16.73 2.55
N GLU A 252 -5.92 -18.01 2.83
CA GLU A 252 -7.01 -18.98 3.06
C GLU A 252 -7.95 -18.56 4.20
N LYS A 253 -7.40 -18.04 5.31
CA LYS A 253 -8.18 -17.51 6.44
C LYS A 253 -9.19 -16.43 6.00
N TYR A 254 -8.83 -15.63 5.00
CA TYR A 254 -9.68 -14.57 4.45
C TYR A 254 -10.44 -14.99 3.18
N GLU A 255 -10.51 -16.30 2.89
CA GLU A 255 -11.17 -16.86 1.68
C GLU A 255 -10.64 -16.23 0.37
N ALA A 256 -9.42 -15.71 0.37
CA ALA A 256 -8.80 -15.05 -0.76
C ALA A 256 -7.86 -16.02 -1.51
N PRO A 257 -7.89 -16.08 -2.86
CA PRO A 257 -6.94 -16.85 -3.64
C PRO A 257 -5.54 -16.27 -3.49
N PHE A 258 -4.56 -17.15 -3.28
CA PHE A 258 -3.15 -16.75 -3.17
C PHE A 258 -2.41 -17.03 -4.47
N THR A 259 -1.85 -15.97 -5.06
CA THR A 259 -0.91 -16.09 -6.19
C THR A 259 0.50 -15.77 -5.72
N SER A 260 1.36 -16.80 -5.72
CA SER A 260 2.75 -16.67 -5.29
C SER A 260 3.54 -15.76 -6.24
N PRO A 261 4.37 -14.83 -5.75
CA PRO A 261 5.28 -14.05 -6.57
C PRO A 261 6.50 -14.86 -7.06
N LYS A 262 6.72 -16.05 -6.53
CA LYS A 262 7.78 -16.98 -6.95
C LYS A 262 7.14 -18.09 -7.77
N ASN A 263 7.44 -18.11 -9.07
CA ASN A 263 7.22 -19.27 -9.94
C ASN A 263 8.41 -20.24 -9.83
#